data_84b7891d6f58ad359ccd938a9eea3b64
#
_entry.id   84b7891d6f58ad359ccd938a9eea3b64
#
_cell.length_a   1.000
_cell.length_b   1.000
_cell.length_c   1.000
_cell.angle_alpha   90.00
_cell.angle_beta   90.00
_cell.angle_gamma   90.00
#
_symmetry.space_group_name_H-M   'P 1'
#
loop_
_entity.id
_entity.type
_entity.pdbx_description
1 polymer ?
#
loop_
_entity_poly.entity_id
_entity_poly.type
_entity_poly.pdbx_seq_one_letter_code
_entity_poly.pdbx_strand_id
1 'polypeptide(L)'
;HVTIENGRSFFKALQEDRPIILITGHFGNFEIGGFLLGLLGYPTFSVARKLDNPYLDRFVSDFRGRTGQFIIDKNTGYEDVVSVMEKRGIMAFLADQSAGKKGAWVKFFGRPASAYKAMALMSLQYDAPIFVCYATRRDNKPLNFTMRMVEALDPRALPPEIKTVQQI
;
A
#
# COMPACT_ATOMS: atom_id res chain seq x y z
N HIS A 1 1.41 -13.70 -16.98
CA HIS A 1 2.43 -14.26 -16.10
C HIS A 1 2.97 -13.19 -15.16
N VAL A 2 3.03 -13.47 -13.85
CA VAL A 2 3.61 -12.56 -12.86
C VAL A 2 4.71 -13.27 -12.10
N THR A 3 5.89 -12.66 -12.04
CA THR A 3 7.00 -13.11 -11.21
C THR A 3 7.10 -12.21 -9.98
N ILE A 4 7.28 -12.78 -8.79
CA ILE A 4 7.49 -12.02 -7.56
C ILE A 4 8.97 -12.11 -7.18
N GLU A 5 9.63 -10.96 -7.06
CA GLU A 5 11.01 -10.85 -6.62
C GLU A 5 11.10 -10.26 -5.21
N ASN A 6 12.05 -10.77 -4.43
CA ASN A 6 12.30 -10.38 -3.04
C ASN A 6 11.08 -10.52 -2.09
N GLY A 7 10.11 -11.38 -2.43
CA GLY A 7 8.86 -11.52 -1.69
C GLY A 7 8.95 -12.31 -0.38
N ARG A 8 10.11 -12.89 -0.02
CA ARG A 8 10.21 -13.82 1.12
C ARG A 8 9.77 -13.19 2.46
N SER A 9 10.23 -11.98 2.76
CA SER A 9 9.87 -11.26 3.99
C SER A 9 8.38 -10.93 4.03
N PHE A 10 7.81 -10.54 2.89
CA PHE A 10 6.39 -10.24 2.75
C PHE A 10 5.54 -11.50 2.98
N PHE A 11 5.85 -12.61 2.31
CA PHE A 11 5.11 -13.87 2.51
C PHE A 11 5.26 -14.42 3.92
N LYS A 12 6.39 -14.17 4.59
CA LYS A 12 6.55 -14.50 6.01
C LYS A 12 5.61 -13.63 6.87
N ALA A 13 5.56 -12.33 6.60
CA ALA A 13 4.68 -11.41 7.35
C ALA A 13 3.19 -11.73 7.17
N LEU A 14 2.77 -12.23 6.00
CA LEU A 14 1.39 -12.70 5.78
C LEU A 14 0.99 -13.89 6.68
N GLN A 15 1.96 -14.64 7.20
CA GLN A 15 1.72 -15.75 8.13
C GLN A 15 1.70 -15.28 9.59
N GLU A 16 2.14 -14.06 9.84
CA GLU A 16 2.09 -13.46 11.17
C GLU A 16 0.69 -12.87 11.40
N ASP A 17 0.21 -12.95 12.62
CA ASP A 17 -1.12 -12.47 12.98
C ASP A 17 -1.10 -10.95 13.28
N ARG A 18 -0.81 -10.15 12.24
CA ARG A 18 -0.69 -8.68 12.31
C ARG A 18 -1.05 -8.01 10.97
N PRO A 19 -1.56 -6.76 11.01
CA PRO A 19 -1.88 -6.04 9.78
C PRO A 19 -0.62 -5.73 8.96
N ILE A 20 -0.77 -5.50 7.66
CA ILE A 20 0.32 -5.16 6.75
C ILE A 20 0.00 -3.87 6.01
N ILE A 21 1.00 -3.03 5.82
CA ILE A 21 0.93 -1.83 5.00
C ILE A 21 1.79 -2.05 3.74
N LEU A 22 1.15 -1.93 2.57
CA LEU A 22 1.83 -1.89 1.28
C LEU A 22 1.94 -0.46 0.79
N ILE A 23 3.11 -0.05 0.37
CA ILE A 23 3.35 1.25 -0.25
C ILE A 23 3.81 1.04 -1.68
N THR A 24 3.14 1.71 -2.59
CA THR A 24 3.52 1.80 -4.00
C THR A 24 3.33 3.23 -4.50
N GLY A 25 3.58 3.47 -5.78
CA GLY A 25 3.35 4.75 -6.45
C GLY A 25 2.63 4.55 -7.77
N HIS A 26 2.28 5.64 -8.44
CA HIS A 26 1.71 5.65 -9.80
C HIS A 26 2.80 5.33 -10.84
N PHE A 27 3.52 4.24 -10.62
CA PHE A 27 4.63 3.77 -11.43
C PHE A 27 4.39 2.34 -11.92
N GLY A 28 4.68 2.08 -13.19
CA GLY A 28 4.48 0.77 -13.79
C GLY A 28 3.01 0.35 -13.81
N ASN A 29 2.70 -0.86 -13.42
CA ASN A 29 1.34 -1.37 -13.31
C ASN A 29 0.99 -1.67 -11.84
N PHE A 30 0.69 -0.64 -11.07
CA PHE A 30 0.36 -0.78 -9.65
C PHE A 30 -0.92 -1.60 -9.40
N GLU A 31 -1.84 -1.68 -10.37
CA GLU A 31 -3.08 -2.48 -10.25
C GLU A 31 -2.78 -3.99 -10.15
N ILE A 32 -1.71 -4.45 -10.81
CA ILE A 32 -1.32 -5.88 -10.80
C ILE A 32 -0.98 -6.36 -9.39
N GLY A 33 -0.44 -5.50 -8.53
CA GLY A 33 -0.09 -5.86 -7.16
C GLY A 33 -1.30 -6.32 -6.36
N GLY A 34 -2.32 -5.47 -6.30
CA GLY A 34 -3.55 -5.77 -5.57
C GLY A 34 -4.33 -6.94 -6.23
N PHE A 35 -4.40 -6.96 -7.57
CA PHE A 35 -5.01 -8.05 -8.33
C PHE A 35 -4.39 -9.41 -7.98
N LEU A 36 -3.07 -9.49 -7.97
CA LEU A 36 -2.35 -10.72 -7.65
C LEU A 36 -2.59 -11.18 -6.22
N LEU A 37 -2.52 -10.27 -5.26
CA LEU A 37 -2.75 -10.61 -3.85
C LEU A 37 -4.17 -11.11 -3.63
N GLY A 38 -5.15 -10.47 -4.25
CA GLY A 38 -6.54 -10.91 -4.20
C GLY A 38 -6.73 -12.31 -4.78
N LEU A 39 -6.11 -12.61 -5.93
CA LEU A 39 -6.14 -13.97 -6.51
C LEU A 39 -5.48 -15.04 -5.62
N LEU A 40 -4.48 -14.63 -4.82
CA LEU A 40 -3.83 -15.52 -3.84
C LEU A 40 -4.63 -15.66 -2.53
N GLY A 41 -5.81 -15.03 -2.43
CA GLY A 41 -6.66 -15.07 -1.24
C GLY A 41 -6.32 -14.02 -0.17
N TYR A 42 -5.50 -13.02 -0.50
CA TYR A 42 -5.12 -11.91 0.38
C TYR A 42 -5.81 -10.61 -0.06
N PRO A 43 -7.02 -10.31 0.43
CA PRO A 43 -7.71 -9.08 0.07
C PRO A 43 -6.93 -7.84 0.49
N THR A 44 -6.90 -6.83 -0.38
CA THR A 44 -6.24 -5.56 -0.14
C THR A 44 -7.24 -4.42 -0.10
N PHE A 45 -7.00 -3.45 0.77
CA PHE A 45 -7.83 -2.27 0.97
C PHE A 45 -7.03 -1.01 0.66
N SER A 46 -7.56 -0.12 -0.17
CA SER A 46 -6.89 1.11 -0.57
C SER A 46 -7.78 2.32 -0.34
N VAL A 47 -7.20 3.41 0.16
CA VAL A 47 -7.94 4.66 0.32
C VAL A 47 -7.86 5.46 -0.97
N ALA A 48 -9.01 5.80 -1.54
CA ALA A 48 -9.09 6.62 -2.73
C ALA A 48 -10.28 7.59 -2.69
N ARG A 49 -10.22 8.62 -3.54
CA ARG A 49 -11.37 9.49 -3.82
C ARG A 49 -12.27 8.78 -4.82
N LYS A 50 -13.58 8.91 -4.65
CA LYS A 50 -14.56 8.52 -5.67
C LYS A 50 -14.29 9.25 -6.98
N LEU A 51 -14.50 8.58 -8.10
CA LEU A 51 -14.42 9.21 -9.41
C LEU A 51 -15.63 10.12 -9.63
N ASP A 52 -15.43 11.23 -10.36
CA ASP A 52 -16.48 12.19 -10.61
C ASP A 52 -17.64 11.61 -11.45
N ASN A 53 -17.34 10.62 -12.30
CA ASN A 53 -18.35 9.88 -13.05
C ASN A 53 -18.79 8.64 -12.25
N PRO A 54 -20.03 8.56 -11.77
CA PRO A 54 -20.50 7.47 -10.92
C PRO A 54 -20.55 6.11 -11.64
N TYR A 55 -20.70 6.10 -12.96
CA TYR A 55 -20.69 4.86 -13.74
C TYR A 55 -19.28 4.27 -13.83
N LEU A 56 -18.27 5.14 -14.04
CA LEU A 56 -16.87 4.74 -14.02
C LEU A 56 -16.43 4.31 -12.62
N ASP A 57 -16.84 5.05 -11.60
CA ASP A 57 -16.54 4.71 -10.20
C ASP A 57 -17.03 3.30 -9.85
N ARG A 58 -18.30 3.03 -10.17
CA ARG A 58 -18.90 1.72 -9.96
C ARG A 58 -18.19 0.64 -10.76
N PHE A 59 -17.92 0.87 -12.05
CA PHE A 59 -17.24 -0.09 -12.91
C PHE A 59 -15.85 -0.47 -12.35
N VAL A 60 -15.05 0.53 -11.97
CA VAL A 60 -13.70 0.32 -11.42
C VAL A 60 -13.77 -0.40 -10.07
N SER A 61 -14.70 0.00 -9.20
CA SER A 61 -14.88 -0.63 -7.89
C SER A 61 -15.33 -2.08 -8.02
N ASP A 62 -16.29 -2.36 -8.89
CA ASP A 62 -16.77 -3.73 -9.17
C ASP A 62 -15.65 -4.60 -9.79
N PHE A 63 -14.86 -4.02 -10.70
CA PHE A 63 -13.75 -4.72 -11.34
C PHE A 63 -12.68 -5.12 -10.31
N ARG A 64 -12.26 -4.18 -9.46
CA ARG A 64 -11.28 -4.43 -8.40
C ARG A 64 -11.82 -5.39 -7.34
N GLY A 65 -13.08 -5.23 -6.93
CA GLY A 65 -13.72 -6.07 -5.92
C GLY A 65 -13.80 -7.54 -6.29
N ARG A 66 -13.94 -7.87 -7.59
CA ARG A 66 -13.95 -9.25 -8.09
C ARG A 66 -12.68 -10.04 -7.78
N THR A 67 -11.58 -9.33 -7.57
CA THR A 67 -10.27 -9.95 -7.28
C THR A 67 -9.79 -9.67 -5.87
N GLY A 68 -10.65 -9.13 -4.99
CA GLY A 68 -10.30 -8.88 -3.61
C GLY A 68 -9.56 -7.55 -3.37
N GLN A 69 -9.70 -6.57 -4.27
CA GLN A 69 -9.25 -5.20 -4.04
C GLN A 69 -10.45 -4.32 -3.66
N PHE A 70 -10.44 -3.74 -2.48
CA PHE A 70 -11.53 -2.92 -1.98
C PHE A 70 -11.08 -1.47 -1.82
N ILE A 71 -11.96 -0.54 -2.23
CA ILE A 71 -11.70 0.90 -2.10
C ILE A 71 -12.46 1.45 -0.91
N ILE A 72 -11.72 2.10 -0.02
CA ILE A 72 -12.25 2.86 1.11
C ILE A 72 -12.33 4.34 0.70
N ASP A 73 -13.46 4.98 0.91
CA ASP A 73 -13.64 6.39 0.58
C ASP A 73 -12.74 7.27 1.48
N LYS A 74 -11.94 8.13 0.84
CA LYS A 74 -11.00 9.03 1.53
C LYS A 74 -11.67 9.95 2.56
N ASN A 75 -12.91 10.34 2.33
CA ASN A 75 -13.60 11.35 3.14
C ASN A 75 -14.41 10.76 4.31
N THR A 76 -14.91 9.54 4.15
CA THR A 76 -15.83 8.91 5.11
C THR A 76 -15.31 7.60 5.70
N GLY A 77 -14.26 7.02 5.13
CA GLY A 77 -13.81 5.66 5.43
C GLY A 77 -12.82 5.53 6.60
N TYR A 78 -12.74 6.48 7.53
CA TYR A 78 -11.80 6.37 8.66
C TYR A 78 -12.06 5.11 9.51
N GLU A 79 -13.32 4.85 9.83
CA GLU A 79 -13.71 3.67 10.62
C GLU A 79 -13.42 2.36 9.87
N ASP A 80 -13.58 2.37 8.54
CA ASP A 80 -13.24 1.22 7.71
C ASP A 80 -11.73 0.94 7.73
N VAL A 81 -10.89 1.97 7.66
CA VAL A 81 -9.42 1.83 7.80
C VAL A 81 -9.07 1.23 9.16
N VAL A 82 -9.63 1.76 10.24
CA VAL A 82 -9.43 1.22 11.60
C VAL A 82 -9.85 -0.25 11.64
N SER A 83 -11.05 -0.58 11.15
CA SER A 83 -11.56 -1.95 11.11
C SER A 83 -10.64 -2.91 10.33
N VAL A 84 -10.07 -2.47 9.20
CA VAL A 84 -9.11 -3.29 8.43
C VAL A 84 -7.85 -3.56 9.24
N MET A 85 -7.30 -2.53 9.89
CA MET A 85 -6.09 -2.69 10.71
C MET A 85 -6.32 -3.58 11.92
N GLU A 86 -7.44 -3.42 12.63
CA GLU A 86 -7.82 -4.25 13.77
C GLU A 86 -8.07 -5.73 13.39
N LYS A 87 -8.63 -5.95 12.20
CA LYS A 87 -8.82 -7.29 11.62
C LYS A 87 -7.58 -7.86 10.95
N ARG A 88 -6.44 -7.18 11.11
CA ARG A 88 -5.14 -7.63 10.58
C ARG A 88 -5.12 -7.78 9.05
N GLY A 89 -5.85 -6.88 8.39
CA GLY A 89 -5.92 -6.81 6.94
C GLY A 89 -4.70 -6.13 6.29
N ILE A 90 -4.73 -6.04 4.97
CA ILE A 90 -3.67 -5.43 4.17
C ILE A 90 -4.14 -4.09 3.64
N MET A 91 -3.57 -3.01 4.15
CA MET A 91 -3.78 -1.67 3.60
C MET A 91 -2.75 -1.37 2.51
N ALA A 92 -3.20 -0.89 1.36
CA ALA A 92 -2.32 -0.50 0.24
C ALA A 92 -2.47 0.99 -0.06
N PHE A 93 -1.34 1.68 -0.21
CA PHE A 93 -1.29 3.12 -0.45
C PHE A 93 -0.44 3.46 -1.67
N LEU A 94 -0.93 4.40 -2.48
CA LEU A 94 -0.13 5.10 -3.49
C LEU A 94 0.41 6.37 -2.82
N ALA A 95 1.69 6.36 -2.43
CA ALA A 95 2.27 7.35 -1.53
C ALA A 95 3.11 8.44 -2.23
N ASP A 96 3.14 8.45 -3.55
CA ASP A 96 3.97 9.32 -4.38
C ASP A 96 3.39 10.72 -4.66
N GLN A 97 2.22 11.03 -4.11
CA GLN A 97 1.60 12.35 -4.22
C GLN A 97 1.90 13.22 -3.00
N SER A 98 1.91 14.54 -3.22
CA SER A 98 2.11 15.50 -2.14
C SER A 98 0.95 15.48 -1.13
N ALA A 99 1.28 15.42 0.15
CA ALA A 99 0.31 15.53 1.25
C ALA A 99 -0.08 17.00 1.56
N GLY A 100 0.44 17.96 0.81
CA GLY A 100 0.17 19.38 1.01
C GLY A 100 0.74 19.92 2.34
N LYS A 101 0.13 20.96 2.88
CA LYS A 101 0.62 21.66 4.10
C LYS A 101 0.58 20.81 5.37
N LYS A 102 -0.26 19.78 5.42
CA LYS A 102 -0.47 18.90 6.61
C LYS A 102 0.45 17.68 6.64
N GLY A 103 1.26 17.46 5.59
CA GLY A 103 2.18 16.33 5.50
C GLY A 103 3.41 16.47 6.43
N ALA A 104 4.23 15.42 6.47
CA ALA A 104 5.58 15.48 7.01
C ALA A 104 6.54 15.98 5.93
N TRP A 105 7.36 16.98 6.28
CA TRP A 105 8.37 17.47 5.36
C TRP A 105 9.63 16.62 5.47
N VAL A 106 9.96 15.97 4.36
CA VAL A 106 11.11 15.08 4.22
C VAL A 106 12.00 15.52 3.07
N LYS A 107 13.27 15.14 3.08
CA LYS A 107 14.16 15.33 1.92
C LYS A 107 13.93 14.19 0.90
N PHE A 108 13.57 14.56 -0.32
CA PHE A 108 13.44 13.64 -1.43
C PHE A 108 14.31 14.13 -2.60
N PHE A 109 15.34 13.40 -2.98
CA PHE A 109 16.37 13.83 -3.94
C PHE A 109 16.95 15.22 -3.64
N GLY A 110 17.25 15.50 -2.35
CA GLY A 110 17.82 16.76 -1.91
C GLY A 110 16.85 17.96 -1.85
N ARG A 111 15.59 17.76 -2.18
CA ARG A 111 14.52 18.78 -2.14
C ARG A 111 13.49 18.45 -1.07
N PRO A 112 12.87 19.48 -0.43
CA PRO A 112 11.78 19.23 0.51
C PRO A 112 10.55 18.70 -0.23
N ALA A 113 9.99 17.60 0.27
CA ALA A 113 8.74 17.00 -0.20
C ALA A 113 7.80 16.79 0.98
N SER A 114 6.49 16.91 0.74
CA SER A 114 5.47 16.69 1.75
C SER A 114 4.91 15.29 1.61
N ALA A 115 5.21 14.42 2.57
CA ALA A 115 4.79 13.02 2.61
C ALA A 115 3.57 12.81 3.51
N TYR A 116 2.74 11.80 3.19
CA TYR A 116 1.62 11.42 4.04
C TYR A 116 2.09 10.75 5.32
N LYS A 117 1.61 11.22 6.47
CA LYS A 117 1.94 10.69 7.80
C LYS A 117 1.19 9.40 8.14
N ALA A 118 0.05 9.16 7.47
CA ALA A 118 -0.89 8.12 7.86
C ALA A 118 -0.26 6.72 7.91
N MET A 119 0.59 6.39 6.92
CA MET A 119 1.23 5.07 6.86
C MET A 119 2.16 4.84 8.06
N ALA A 120 2.99 5.83 8.40
CA ALA A 120 3.90 5.75 9.54
C ALA A 120 3.13 5.70 10.88
N LEU A 121 2.07 6.50 11.02
CA LEU A 121 1.22 6.47 12.22
C LEU A 121 0.55 5.11 12.40
N MET A 122 -0.04 4.54 11.35
CA MET A 122 -0.66 3.21 11.40
C MET A 122 0.37 2.11 11.67
N SER A 123 1.55 2.19 11.05
CA SER A 123 2.63 1.24 11.32
C SER A 123 3.01 1.20 12.80
N LEU A 124 3.20 2.37 13.41
CA LEU A 124 3.53 2.47 14.84
C LEU A 124 2.38 2.05 15.75
N GLN A 125 1.15 2.44 15.42
CA GLN A 125 -0.03 2.19 16.26
C GLN A 125 -0.42 0.72 16.29
N TYR A 126 -0.31 0.03 15.16
CA TYR A 126 -0.78 -1.36 15.00
C TYR A 126 0.38 -2.37 14.88
N ASP A 127 1.61 -1.94 15.11
CA ASP A 127 2.81 -2.77 14.87
C ASP A 127 2.85 -3.36 13.44
N ALA A 128 2.32 -2.62 12.45
CA ALA A 128 2.17 -3.09 11.09
C ALA A 128 3.46 -2.90 10.29
N PRO A 129 4.08 -3.95 9.73
CA PRO A 129 5.22 -3.80 8.83
C PRO A 129 4.80 -3.09 7.56
N ILE A 130 5.69 -2.22 7.06
CA ILE A 130 5.56 -1.53 5.78
C ILE A 130 6.40 -2.26 4.74
N PHE A 131 5.79 -2.57 3.60
CA PHE A 131 6.49 -3.10 2.43
C PHE A 131 6.36 -2.14 1.27
N VAL A 132 7.49 -1.70 0.72
CA VAL A 132 7.54 -0.90 -0.50
C VAL A 132 7.61 -1.84 -1.69
N CYS A 133 6.70 -1.69 -2.64
CA CYS A 133 6.64 -2.56 -3.82
C CYS A 133 6.28 -1.80 -5.09
N TYR A 134 6.61 -2.39 -6.22
CA TYR A 134 6.15 -1.93 -7.52
C TYR A 134 6.02 -3.10 -8.50
N ALA A 135 5.27 -2.89 -9.59
CA ALA A 135 5.15 -3.86 -10.66
C ALA A 135 5.47 -3.25 -12.01
N THR A 136 6.36 -3.87 -12.75
CA THR A 136 6.77 -3.43 -14.09
C THR A 136 6.53 -4.51 -15.13
N ARG A 137 6.34 -4.09 -16.40
CA ARG A 137 6.28 -5.03 -17.51
C ARG A 137 7.66 -5.64 -17.74
N ARG A 138 7.68 -6.95 -17.93
CA ARG A 138 8.89 -7.71 -18.23
C ARG A 138 8.99 -7.97 -19.74
N ASP A 139 10.21 -7.86 -20.29
CA ASP A 139 10.58 -8.25 -21.64
C ASP A 139 9.72 -7.63 -22.76
N ASN A 140 9.10 -6.48 -22.53
CA ASN A 140 8.12 -5.84 -23.42
C ASN A 140 6.97 -6.75 -23.89
N LYS A 141 6.79 -7.92 -23.26
CA LYS A 141 5.70 -8.85 -23.59
C LYS A 141 4.40 -8.42 -22.92
N PRO A 142 3.27 -8.41 -23.63
CA PRO A 142 1.98 -8.15 -23.01
C PRO A 142 1.68 -9.20 -21.93
N LEU A 143 1.06 -8.76 -20.85
CA LEU A 143 0.67 -9.59 -19.70
C LEU A 143 1.83 -10.32 -18.97
N ASN A 144 3.06 -9.85 -19.15
CA ASN A 144 4.23 -10.37 -18.44
C ASN A 144 4.77 -9.30 -17.48
N PHE A 145 4.66 -9.52 -16.17
CA PHE A 145 4.98 -8.54 -15.15
C PHE A 145 5.93 -9.12 -14.10
N THR A 146 6.78 -8.27 -13.56
CA THR A 146 7.54 -8.52 -12.34
C THR A 146 7.03 -7.62 -11.24
N MET A 147 6.54 -8.19 -10.15
CA MET A 147 6.27 -7.50 -8.90
C MET A 147 7.49 -7.65 -8.00
N ARG A 148 8.04 -6.54 -7.55
CA ARG A 148 9.24 -6.53 -6.70
C ARG A 148 8.93 -5.88 -5.36
N MET A 149 9.29 -6.56 -4.28
CA MET A 149 9.41 -5.96 -2.95
C MET A 149 10.79 -5.32 -2.85
N VAL A 150 10.82 -4.00 -2.62
CA VAL A 150 12.07 -3.21 -2.62
C VAL A 150 12.65 -3.16 -1.23
N GLU A 151 11.80 -2.87 -0.25
CA GLU A 151 12.18 -2.64 1.12
C GLU A 151 11.07 -3.13 2.05
N ALA A 152 11.49 -3.54 3.24
CA ALA A 152 10.60 -3.91 4.32
C ALA A 152 11.04 -3.16 5.58
N LEU A 153 10.11 -2.46 6.22
CA LEU A 153 10.32 -1.74 7.46
C LEU A 153 9.37 -2.30 8.51
N ASP A 154 9.93 -2.97 9.51
CA ASP A 154 9.15 -3.48 10.64
C ASP A 154 9.33 -2.56 11.86
N PRO A 155 8.27 -1.92 12.38
CA PRO A 155 8.35 -1.02 13.52
C PRO A 155 8.87 -1.71 14.79
N ARG A 156 8.75 -3.04 14.90
CA ARG A 156 9.28 -3.82 16.03
C ARG A 156 10.81 -3.92 16.00
N ALA A 157 11.38 -3.88 14.80
CA ALA A 157 12.83 -3.95 14.60
C ALA A 157 13.52 -2.59 14.67
N LEU A 158 12.77 -1.48 14.73
CA LEU A 158 13.33 -0.14 14.79
C LEU A 158 13.87 0.18 16.18
N PRO A 159 15.05 0.81 16.28
CA PRO A 159 15.55 1.35 17.54
C PRO A 159 14.55 2.36 18.14
N PRO A 160 14.43 2.44 19.48
CA PRO A 160 13.44 3.32 20.11
C PRO A 160 13.57 4.80 19.69
N GLU A 161 14.78 5.27 19.44
CA GLU A 161 15.10 6.64 19.02
C GLU A 161 14.65 6.97 17.59
N ILE A 162 14.35 5.96 16.75
CA ILE A 162 13.91 6.13 15.36
C ILE A 162 12.38 6.00 15.23
N LYS A 163 11.65 5.70 16.30
CA LYS A 163 10.18 5.51 16.26
C LYS A 163 9.41 6.82 16.19
N THR A 164 9.73 7.68 15.23
CA THR A 164 8.96 8.90 14.96
C THR A 164 8.39 8.87 13.54
N VAL A 165 7.28 9.57 13.34
CA VAL A 165 6.57 9.66 12.04
C VAL A 165 7.47 10.21 10.92
N GLN A 166 8.49 10.98 11.24
CA GLN A 166 9.42 11.56 10.26
C GLN A 166 10.57 10.63 9.88
N GLN A 167 10.80 9.59 10.67
CA GLN A 167 11.91 8.65 10.50
C GLN A 167 11.47 7.31 9.89
N ILE A 168 10.19 7.05 9.86
CA ILE A 168 9.53 5.94 9.16
C ILE A 168 9.04 6.41 7.79
#